data_0e23f44340143e38a07b35310acfcae1
#
_entry.id   0e23f44340143e38a07b35310acfcae1
#
_cell.length_a   1.000
_cell.length_b   1.000
_cell.length_c   1.000
_cell.angle_alpha   90.00
_cell.angle_beta   90.00
_cell.angle_gamma   90.00
#
_symmetry.space_group_name_H-M   'P 1'
#
loop_
_entity.id
_entity.type
_entity.pdbx_description
1 polymer ?
#
loop_
_entity_poly.entity_id
_entity_poly.type
_entity_poly.pdbx_seq_one_letter_code
_entity_poly.pdbx_strand_id
1 'polypeptide(L)'
;PKDRRVLLDLGHVLQPNWGHKLVGNEYLFVNDSTVEGTIRTQGWAHFHAVSYRITFSEPIETLYQYIDGNLRKDSLFLRLNTPGDLKFHYKFAENNKPLYVKVAISPVDTDGAERNMLAELPGWDFDATRVESAHIWNKALNDIQIESSDPKVMVNFYTALYHTMIAPYAYQDVDGRYLGMDKKVHRAEPG
;
A
#
# COMPACT_ATOMS: atom_id res chain seq x y z
N PRO A 1 -2.34 18.72 -15.60
CA PRO A 1 -1.52 18.00 -16.58
C PRO A 1 -2.40 17.39 -17.66
N LYS A 2 -1.93 17.40 -18.92
CA LYS A 2 -2.66 16.84 -20.06
C LYS A 2 -2.65 15.29 -20.08
N ASP A 3 -1.83 14.65 -19.29
CA ASP A 3 -1.72 13.20 -19.25
C ASP A 3 -1.73 12.75 -17.78
N ARG A 4 -2.86 12.20 -17.34
CA ARG A 4 -3.10 11.79 -15.96
C ARG A 4 -3.27 10.27 -15.94
N ARG A 5 -2.21 9.60 -15.55
CA ARG A 5 -2.14 8.14 -15.59
C ARG A 5 -1.51 7.57 -14.31
N VAL A 6 -1.97 6.38 -13.93
CA VAL A 6 -1.38 5.60 -12.84
C VAL A 6 -1.12 4.19 -13.35
N LEU A 7 0.07 3.68 -13.09
CA LEU A 7 0.45 2.29 -13.35
C LEU A 7 0.42 1.51 -12.03
N LEU A 8 -0.31 0.40 -12.01
CA LEU A 8 -0.24 -0.61 -10.96
C LEU A 8 0.46 -1.84 -11.51
N ASP A 9 1.63 -2.16 -10.96
CA ASP A 9 2.41 -3.34 -11.32
C ASP A 9 2.29 -4.39 -10.21
N LEU A 10 1.51 -5.42 -10.45
CA LEU A 10 1.31 -6.56 -9.53
C LEU A 10 2.27 -7.72 -9.83
N GLY A 11 3.11 -7.59 -10.86
CA GLY A 11 4.13 -8.57 -11.20
C GLY A 11 5.48 -8.33 -10.50
N HIS A 12 5.65 -7.16 -9.88
CA HIS A 12 6.92 -6.79 -9.25
C HIS A 12 7.21 -7.65 -8.00
N VAL A 13 8.43 -8.16 -7.91
CA VAL A 13 8.97 -8.81 -6.72
C VAL A 13 10.31 -8.18 -6.33
N LEU A 14 10.56 -8.03 -5.03
CA LEU A 14 11.70 -7.23 -4.53
C LEU A 14 13.06 -7.83 -4.86
N GLN A 15 13.21 -9.12 -4.87
CA GLN A 15 14.52 -9.79 -5.03
C GLN A 15 14.40 -11.07 -5.87
N PRO A 16 14.11 -10.96 -7.19
CA PRO A 16 13.90 -12.12 -8.04
C PRO A 16 15.15 -13.02 -8.12
N ASN A 17 16.35 -12.43 -8.07
CA ASN A 17 17.62 -13.15 -8.11
C ASN A 17 17.90 -13.99 -6.85
N TRP A 18 17.17 -13.78 -5.77
CA TRP A 18 17.27 -14.52 -4.51
C TRP A 18 16.11 -15.52 -4.33
N GLY A 19 15.45 -15.85 -5.41
CA GLY A 19 14.35 -16.82 -5.44
C GLY A 19 13.00 -16.28 -4.99
N HIS A 20 12.87 -14.97 -4.84
CA HIS A 20 11.56 -14.37 -4.61
C HIS A 20 10.74 -14.44 -5.90
N LYS A 21 9.53 -14.93 -5.80
CA LYS A 21 8.64 -15.11 -6.94
C LYS A 21 7.19 -14.80 -6.59
N LEU A 22 6.49 -14.32 -7.59
CA LEU A 22 5.05 -14.22 -7.58
C LEU A 22 4.43 -15.62 -7.68
N VAL A 23 3.43 -15.91 -6.86
CA VAL A 23 2.71 -17.20 -6.89
C VAL A 23 1.22 -17.04 -7.09
N GLY A 24 0.69 -15.82 -7.05
CA GLY A 24 -0.68 -15.53 -7.38
C GLY A 24 -1.06 -14.07 -7.22
N ASN A 25 -1.97 -13.62 -8.04
CA ASN A 25 -2.58 -12.30 -7.99
C ASN A 25 -4.09 -12.44 -8.04
N GLU A 26 -4.77 -11.74 -7.15
CA GLU A 26 -6.18 -11.42 -7.25
C GLU A 26 -6.34 -9.94 -7.50
N TYR A 27 -7.24 -9.61 -8.39
CA TYR A 27 -7.60 -8.24 -8.72
C TYR A 27 -9.11 -8.16 -8.92
N LEU A 28 -9.72 -7.16 -8.32
CA LEU A 28 -11.13 -6.83 -8.45
C LEU A 28 -11.29 -5.34 -8.72
N PHE A 29 -12.00 -5.00 -9.77
CA PHE A 29 -12.51 -3.66 -10.02
C PHE A 29 -13.82 -3.50 -9.23
N VAL A 30 -13.77 -2.77 -8.11
CA VAL A 30 -14.91 -2.62 -7.19
C VAL A 30 -15.93 -1.65 -7.74
N ASN A 31 -15.44 -0.48 -8.19
CA ASN A 31 -16.23 0.58 -8.82
C ASN A 31 -15.31 1.46 -9.68
N ASP A 32 -15.85 2.53 -10.25
CA ASP A 32 -15.14 3.42 -11.17
C ASP A 32 -13.91 4.15 -10.58
N SER A 33 -13.73 4.12 -9.28
CA SER A 33 -12.61 4.77 -8.59
C SER A 33 -11.88 3.86 -7.60
N THR A 34 -12.26 2.60 -7.48
CA THR A 34 -11.70 1.69 -6.48
C THR A 34 -11.36 0.33 -7.05
N VAL A 35 -10.15 -0.13 -6.75
CA VAL A 35 -9.67 -1.48 -7.06
C VAL A 35 -9.10 -2.12 -5.81
N GLU A 36 -9.19 -3.44 -5.74
CA GLU A 36 -8.64 -4.22 -4.64
C GLU A 36 -8.13 -5.58 -5.08
N GLY A 37 -7.44 -6.27 -4.23
CA GLY A 37 -6.97 -7.62 -4.50
C GLY A 37 -5.96 -8.12 -3.49
N THR A 38 -5.32 -9.24 -3.83
CA THR A 38 -4.30 -9.86 -2.99
C THR A 38 -3.13 -10.32 -3.85
N ILE A 39 -1.93 -9.92 -3.45
CA ILE A 39 -0.68 -10.40 -4.05
C ILE A 39 -0.15 -11.52 -3.16
N ARG A 40 0.21 -12.66 -3.77
CA ARG A 40 0.84 -13.79 -3.08
C ARG A 40 2.23 -14.00 -3.63
N THR A 41 3.21 -14.02 -2.73
CA THR A 41 4.61 -14.20 -3.06
C THR A 41 5.21 -15.33 -2.24
N GLN A 42 6.31 -15.86 -2.72
CA GLN A 42 7.16 -16.84 -2.04
C GLN A 42 8.61 -16.40 -2.14
N GLY A 43 9.36 -16.62 -1.08
CA GLY A 43 10.78 -16.30 -0.99
C GLY A 43 11.33 -16.88 0.31
N TRP A 44 11.93 -16.09 1.16
CA TRP A 44 12.33 -16.52 2.50
C TRP A 44 11.14 -17.03 3.33
N ALA A 45 10.00 -16.36 3.25
CA ALA A 45 8.75 -16.93 3.70
C ALA A 45 8.21 -17.88 2.63
N HIS A 46 7.84 -19.11 3.01
CA HIS A 46 7.20 -20.06 2.10
C HIS A 46 5.85 -19.58 1.58
N PHE A 47 5.22 -18.65 2.27
CA PHE A 47 3.98 -18.01 1.89
C PHE A 47 3.94 -16.61 2.48
N HIS A 48 3.69 -15.64 1.64
CA HIS A 48 3.42 -14.25 2.02
C HIS A 48 2.26 -13.73 1.17
N ALA A 49 1.26 -13.18 1.80
CA ALA A 49 0.12 -12.55 1.12
C ALA A 49 -0.09 -11.15 1.67
N VAL A 50 -0.37 -10.22 0.78
CA VAL A 50 -0.77 -8.85 1.10
C VAL A 50 -2.01 -8.54 0.31
N SER A 51 -3.10 -8.27 1.01
CA SER A 51 -4.31 -7.72 0.44
C SER A 51 -4.19 -6.21 0.37
N TYR A 52 -4.72 -5.62 -0.68
CA TYR A 52 -4.64 -4.18 -0.93
C TYR A 52 -5.98 -3.62 -1.36
N ARG A 53 -6.20 -2.35 -1.06
CA ARG A 53 -7.27 -1.52 -1.61
C ARG A 53 -6.68 -0.20 -2.07
N ILE A 54 -7.00 0.19 -3.30
CA ILE A 54 -6.55 1.44 -3.92
C ILE A 54 -7.78 2.22 -4.33
N THR A 55 -7.87 3.47 -3.88
CA THR A 55 -8.98 4.37 -4.24
C THR A 55 -8.41 5.65 -4.82
N PHE A 56 -8.98 6.07 -5.94
CA PHE A 56 -8.64 7.30 -6.65
C PHE A 56 -9.66 8.39 -6.33
N SER A 57 -9.22 9.64 -6.29
CA SER A 57 -10.10 10.79 -6.04
C SER A 57 -11.02 11.14 -7.22
N GLU A 58 -10.82 10.49 -8.35
CA GLU A 58 -11.60 10.69 -9.58
C GLU A 58 -11.88 9.35 -10.26
N PRO A 59 -12.96 9.25 -11.05
CA PRO A 59 -13.28 8.02 -11.77
C PRO A 59 -12.25 7.71 -12.86
N ILE A 60 -11.98 6.42 -13.05
CA ILE A 60 -11.14 5.87 -14.11
C ILE A 60 -11.90 5.96 -15.42
N GLU A 61 -11.37 6.68 -16.40
CA GLU A 61 -11.96 6.76 -17.74
C GLU A 61 -11.62 5.53 -18.61
N THR A 62 -10.39 5.06 -18.51
CA THR A 62 -9.92 3.93 -19.33
C THR A 62 -8.98 3.07 -18.53
N LEU A 63 -9.18 1.77 -18.64
CA LEU A 63 -8.33 0.74 -18.07
C LEU A 63 -7.64 -0.03 -19.19
N TYR A 64 -6.31 -0.07 -19.15
CA TYR A 64 -5.52 -0.97 -19.97
C TYR A 64 -4.93 -2.06 -19.07
N GLN A 65 -4.97 -3.29 -19.53
CA GLN A 65 -4.49 -4.46 -18.80
C GLN A 65 -3.36 -5.10 -19.59
N TYR A 66 -2.31 -5.48 -18.88
CA TYR A 66 -1.23 -6.31 -19.42
C TYR A 66 -1.21 -7.61 -18.61
N ILE A 67 -1.42 -8.71 -19.31
CA ILE A 67 -1.39 -10.05 -18.74
C ILE A 67 -0.28 -10.80 -19.44
N ASP A 68 0.77 -11.17 -18.72
CA ASP A 68 1.97 -11.82 -19.27
C ASP A 68 2.53 -11.09 -20.49
N GLY A 69 2.62 -9.75 -20.40
CA GLY A 69 3.12 -8.88 -21.46
C GLY A 69 2.15 -8.58 -22.59
N ASN A 70 0.96 -9.19 -22.63
CA ASN A 70 -0.04 -8.96 -23.66
C ASN A 70 -1.02 -7.86 -23.26
N LEU A 71 -1.10 -6.82 -24.08
CA LEU A 71 -2.04 -5.71 -23.88
C LEU A 71 -3.47 -6.18 -24.18
N ARG A 72 -4.36 -5.90 -23.24
CA ARG A 72 -5.80 -5.97 -23.41
C ARG A 72 -6.41 -4.63 -23.06
N LYS A 73 -7.17 -4.05 -23.99
CA LYS A 73 -8.02 -2.90 -23.69
C LYS A 73 -9.38 -3.51 -23.41
N ASP A 74 -9.83 -3.46 -22.18
CA ASP A 74 -11.24 -3.52 -21.88
C ASP A 74 -11.64 -3.74 -20.42
N SER A 75 -12.93 -3.56 -20.28
CA SER A 75 -13.91 -3.77 -19.22
C SER A 75 -13.47 -3.32 -17.82
N LEU A 76 -14.16 -2.29 -17.40
CA LEU A 76 -14.15 -1.78 -16.04
C LEU A 76 -14.65 -2.81 -14.99
N PHE A 77 -15.18 -3.95 -15.42
CA PHE A 77 -15.67 -5.02 -14.53
C PHE A 77 -14.80 -6.26 -14.68
N LEU A 78 -13.67 -6.27 -14.00
CA LEU A 78 -12.75 -7.37 -14.07
C LEU A 78 -12.48 -7.97 -12.71
N ARG A 79 -12.68 -9.27 -12.60
CA ARG A 79 -12.10 -10.09 -11.53
C ARG A 79 -11.09 -11.04 -12.16
N LEU A 80 -9.85 -10.93 -11.75
CA LEU A 80 -8.79 -11.83 -12.17
C LEU A 80 -8.22 -12.57 -10.97
N ASN A 81 -7.92 -13.83 -11.19
CA ASN A 81 -7.15 -14.66 -10.29
C ASN A 81 -6.16 -15.45 -11.14
N THR A 82 -4.88 -15.11 -11.08
CA THR A 82 -3.84 -15.70 -11.92
C THR A 82 -2.48 -15.69 -11.23
N PRO A 83 -1.63 -16.68 -11.46
CA PRO A 83 -0.21 -16.61 -11.08
C PRO A 83 0.64 -15.71 -12.00
N GLY A 84 0.03 -15.21 -13.10
CA GLY A 84 0.72 -14.43 -14.13
C GLY A 84 1.07 -13.02 -13.72
N ASP A 85 1.95 -12.39 -14.53
CA ASP A 85 2.32 -10.99 -14.40
C ASP A 85 1.14 -10.10 -14.82
N LEU A 86 0.63 -9.33 -13.87
CA LEU A 86 -0.47 -8.39 -14.07
C LEU A 86 0.01 -6.95 -13.92
N LYS A 87 -0.30 -6.13 -14.91
CA LYS A 87 -0.11 -4.67 -14.83
C LYS A 87 -1.37 -3.97 -15.31
N PHE A 88 -1.73 -2.92 -14.62
CA PHE A 88 -2.88 -2.10 -14.93
C PHE A 88 -2.47 -0.66 -15.14
N HIS A 89 -2.94 -0.08 -16.21
CA HIS A 89 -2.70 1.30 -16.54
C HIS A 89 -4.05 2.04 -16.56
N TYR A 90 -4.26 2.87 -15.57
CA TYR A 90 -5.46 3.68 -15.41
C TYR A 90 -5.25 5.04 -16.05
N LYS A 91 -6.19 5.47 -16.87
CA LYS A 91 -6.25 6.80 -17.43
C LYS A 91 -7.42 7.56 -16.81
N PHE A 92 -7.21 8.83 -16.48
CA PHE A 92 -8.19 9.72 -15.87
C PHE A 92 -8.46 10.91 -16.77
N ALA A 93 -9.60 11.58 -16.55
CA ALA A 93 -9.99 12.77 -17.27
C ALA A 93 -8.90 13.86 -17.23
N GLU A 94 -8.69 14.51 -18.37
CA GLU A 94 -7.77 15.62 -18.47
C GLU A 94 -8.36 16.84 -17.75
N ASN A 95 -7.72 17.27 -16.69
CA ASN A 95 -8.04 18.51 -15.99
C ASN A 95 -6.80 19.05 -15.27
N ASN A 96 -6.94 20.20 -14.61
CA ASN A 96 -5.85 20.85 -13.89
C ASN A 96 -5.85 20.57 -12.37
N LYS A 97 -6.71 19.66 -11.90
CA LYS A 97 -6.76 19.29 -10.49
C LYS A 97 -5.73 18.21 -10.16
N PRO A 98 -5.20 18.16 -8.95
CA PRO A 98 -4.42 17.02 -8.47
C PRO A 98 -5.27 15.75 -8.50
N LEU A 99 -4.65 14.64 -8.90
CA LEU A 99 -5.22 13.31 -8.69
C LEU A 99 -4.62 12.74 -7.40
N TYR A 100 -5.48 12.44 -6.44
CA TYR A 100 -5.07 11.80 -5.20
C TYR A 100 -5.31 10.29 -5.29
N VAL A 101 -4.42 9.55 -4.67
CA VAL A 101 -4.49 8.09 -4.59
C VAL A 101 -4.33 7.69 -3.13
N LYS A 102 -5.24 6.89 -2.62
CA LYS A 102 -5.12 6.24 -1.32
C LYS A 102 -4.79 4.77 -1.53
N VAL A 103 -3.87 4.26 -0.75
CA VAL A 103 -3.51 2.84 -0.74
C VAL A 103 -3.55 2.35 0.69
N ALA A 104 -4.29 1.29 0.93
CA ALA A 104 -4.25 0.56 2.19
C ALA A 104 -3.90 -0.91 1.93
N ILE A 105 -3.28 -1.52 2.91
CA ILE A 105 -2.92 -2.94 2.89
C ILE A 105 -3.45 -3.64 4.13
N SER A 106 -3.60 -4.96 4.03
CA SER A 106 -3.95 -5.84 5.14
C SER A 106 -3.20 -7.16 5.02
N PRO A 107 -2.70 -7.72 6.12
CA PRO A 107 -2.17 -9.09 6.13
C PRO A 107 -3.26 -10.15 6.07
N VAL A 108 -4.53 -9.78 6.21
CA VAL A 108 -5.66 -10.70 6.36
C VAL A 108 -6.49 -10.82 5.07
N ASP A 109 -7.18 -9.74 4.70
CA ASP A 109 -8.11 -9.73 3.56
C ASP A 109 -8.34 -8.30 3.00
N THR A 110 -9.07 -8.20 1.89
CA THR A 110 -9.42 -6.91 1.28
C THR A 110 -10.37 -6.09 2.16
N ASP A 111 -11.24 -6.73 2.94
CA ASP A 111 -12.11 -6.06 3.90
C ASP A 111 -11.29 -5.43 5.04
N GLY A 112 -10.17 -6.06 5.43
CA GLY A 112 -9.19 -5.48 6.35
C GLY A 112 -8.54 -4.24 5.79
N ALA A 113 -8.10 -4.30 4.53
CA ALA A 113 -7.55 -3.13 3.84
C ALA A 113 -8.55 -1.98 3.72
N GLU A 114 -9.84 -2.28 3.49
CA GLU A 114 -10.90 -1.27 3.50
C GLU A 114 -11.05 -0.62 4.87
N ARG A 115 -11.16 -1.41 5.95
CA ARG A 115 -11.27 -0.88 7.31
C ARG A 115 -10.07 -0.04 7.71
N ASN A 116 -8.85 -0.47 7.36
CA ASN A 116 -7.64 0.30 7.59
C ASN A 116 -7.69 1.65 6.86
N MET A 117 -8.09 1.65 5.58
CA MET A 117 -8.25 2.89 4.80
C MET A 117 -9.27 3.86 5.41
N LEU A 118 -10.43 3.35 5.83
CA LEU A 118 -11.49 4.18 6.39
C LEU A 118 -11.11 4.75 7.76
N ALA A 119 -10.37 4.00 8.57
CA ALA A 119 -9.93 4.44 9.89
C ALA A 119 -8.76 5.43 9.84
N GLU A 120 -7.77 5.17 8.99
CA GLU A 120 -6.52 5.93 8.96
C GLU A 120 -6.52 7.09 7.96
N LEU A 121 -7.28 6.96 6.86
CA LEU A 121 -7.36 7.95 5.79
C LEU A 121 -8.81 8.27 5.39
N PRO A 122 -9.66 8.75 6.30
CA PRO A 122 -11.08 8.96 6.00
C PRO A 122 -11.34 10.05 4.95
N GLY A 123 -10.47 11.08 4.90
CA GLY A 123 -10.61 12.24 4.01
C GLY A 123 -9.65 12.21 2.81
N TRP A 124 -9.73 13.26 1.97
CA TRP A 124 -8.85 13.49 0.82
C TRP A 124 -7.92 14.70 1.00
N ASP A 125 -7.80 15.21 2.22
CA ASP A 125 -6.91 16.33 2.53
C ASP A 125 -5.46 15.82 2.69
N PHE A 126 -4.72 15.87 1.60
CA PHE A 126 -3.32 15.44 1.58
C PHE A 126 -2.43 16.29 2.49
N ASP A 127 -2.66 17.61 2.52
CA ASP A 127 -1.84 18.51 3.33
C ASP A 127 -2.09 18.31 4.81
N ALA A 128 -3.34 18.12 5.23
CA ALA A 128 -3.67 17.76 6.60
C ALA A 128 -3.02 16.43 7.01
N THR A 129 -3.11 15.39 6.16
CA THR A 129 -2.46 14.09 6.42
C THR A 129 -0.93 14.24 6.55
N ARG A 130 -0.30 15.04 5.70
CA ARG A 130 1.14 15.30 5.76
C ARG A 130 1.54 16.00 7.06
N VAL A 131 0.75 17.00 7.46
CA VAL A 131 1.00 17.75 8.72
C VAL A 131 0.84 16.85 9.93
N GLU A 132 -0.22 16.03 9.98
CA GLU A 132 -0.47 15.08 11.08
C GLU A 132 0.63 14.03 11.17
N SER A 133 1.05 13.45 10.05
CA SER A 133 2.18 12.51 10.01
C SER A 133 3.46 13.15 10.57
N ALA A 134 3.77 14.40 10.18
CA ALA A 134 4.93 15.11 10.72
C ALA A 134 4.80 15.37 12.23
N HIS A 135 3.58 15.67 12.71
CA HIS A 135 3.31 15.87 14.13
C HIS A 135 3.55 14.59 14.94
N ILE A 136 3.02 13.45 14.47
CA ILE A 136 3.19 12.15 15.12
C ILE A 136 4.66 11.77 15.21
N TRP A 137 5.41 11.90 14.11
CA TRP A 137 6.85 11.63 14.09
C TRP A 137 7.65 12.57 15.01
N ASN A 138 7.36 13.87 14.99
CA ASN A 138 8.02 14.82 15.86
C ASN A 138 7.74 14.52 17.34
N LYS A 139 6.51 14.12 17.68
CA LYS A 139 6.17 13.71 19.04
C LYS A 139 7.01 12.49 19.48
N ALA A 140 7.06 11.44 18.66
CA ALA A 140 7.82 10.23 18.97
C ALA A 140 9.33 10.48 19.08
N LEU A 141 9.91 11.26 18.16
CA LEU A 141 11.33 11.60 18.17
C LEU A 141 11.70 12.50 19.36
N ASN A 142 10.75 13.28 19.89
CA ASN A 142 10.97 14.19 21.01
C ASN A 142 11.03 13.50 22.38
N ASP A 143 10.77 12.21 22.46
CA ASP A 143 10.93 11.42 23.69
C ASP A 143 12.40 11.40 24.16
N ILE A 144 13.36 11.59 23.24
CA ILE A 144 14.77 11.73 23.55
C ILE A 144 15.27 13.05 22.96
N GLN A 145 15.65 13.97 23.85
CA GLN A 145 16.16 15.28 23.46
C GLN A 145 17.65 15.35 23.68
N ILE A 146 18.38 15.82 22.66
CA ILE A 146 19.82 16.09 22.77
C ILE A 146 20.11 17.54 22.35
N GLU A 147 21.22 18.09 22.85
CA GLU A 147 21.75 19.36 22.43
C GLU A 147 23.16 19.20 21.87
N SER A 148 23.47 19.90 20.80
CA SER A 148 24.80 19.95 20.22
C SER A 148 24.99 21.25 19.46
N SER A 149 26.19 21.82 19.56
CA SER A 149 26.61 22.97 18.75
C SER A 149 26.90 22.58 17.29
N ASP A 150 27.06 21.28 16.99
CA ASP A 150 27.24 20.78 15.63
C ASP A 150 25.91 20.28 15.08
N PRO A 151 25.33 20.94 14.05
CA PRO A 151 24.07 20.51 13.42
C PRO A 151 24.13 19.09 12.84
N LYS A 152 25.30 18.60 12.42
CA LYS A 152 25.46 17.25 11.87
C LYS A 152 25.21 16.19 12.94
N VAL A 153 25.61 16.46 14.17
CA VAL A 153 25.34 15.53 15.29
C VAL A 153 23.85 15.39 15.52
N MET A 154 23.10 16.51 15.49
CA MET A 154 21.65 16.52 15.62
C MET A 154 20.97 15.71 14.50
N VAL A 155 21.34 15.97 13.25
CA VAL A 155 20.79 15.25 12.10
C VAL A 155 21.10 13.74 12.19
N ASN A 156 22.33 13.37 12.48
CA ASN A 156 22.74 11.97 12.58
C ASN A 156 21.98 11.24 13.70
N PHE A 157 21.85 11.89 14.87
CA PHE A 157 21.16 11.31 16.01
C PHE A 157 19.69 11.05 15.70
N TYR A 158 18.95 12.07 15.25
CA TYR A 158 17.52 11.91 14.99
C TYR A 158 17.24 11.02 13.77
N THR A 159 18.13 10.97 12.79
CA THR A 159 18.05 10.01 11.69
C THR A 159 18.21 8.58 12.20
N ALA A 160 19.19 8.32 13.06
CA ALA A 160 19.40 7.02 13.66
C ALA A 160 18.20 6.61 14.54
N LEU A 161 17.70 7.53 15.38
CA LEU A 161 16.53 7.30 16.22
C LEU A 161 15.28 6.97 15.37
N TYR A 162 15.03 7.74 14.30
CA TYR A 162 13.96 7.43 13.34
C TYR A 162 14.09 6.02 12.78
N HIS A 163 15.30 5.62 12.37
CA HIS A 163 15.52 4.27 11.82
C HIS A 163 15.23 3.15 12.84
N THR A 164 15.45 3.38 14.14
CA THR A 164 15.09 2.39 15.17
C THR A 164 13.59 2.22 15.37
N MET A 165 12.80 3.22 14.94
CA MET A 165 11.34 3.22 15.06
C MET A 165 10.61 2.66 13.82
N ILE A 166 11.32 2.42 12.70
CA ILE A 166 10.72 1.86 11.49
C ILE A 166 10.35 0.39 11.67
N ALA A 167 11.12 -0.38 12.44
CA ALA A 167 10.88 -1.78 12.73
C ALA A 167 11.27 -2.10 14.19
N PRO A 168 10.52 -2.99 14.89
CA PRO A 168 9.35 -3.74 14.40
C PRO A 168 8.11 -2.86 14.26
N TYR A 169 7.25 -3.18 13.29
CA TYR A 169 5.97 -2.51 13.06
C TYR A 169 4.79 -3.41 13.45
N ALA A 170 3.65 -2.79 13.71
CA ALA A 170 2.41 -3.52 13.98
C ALA A 170 1.98 -4.32 12.73
N TYR A 171 1.84 -5.62 12.88
CA TYR A 171 1.39 -6.53 11.83
C TYR A 171 -0.04 -6.96 12.08
N GLN A 172 -0.94 -5.98 12.17
CA GLN A 172 -2.36 -6.20 12.41
C GLN A 172 -3.21 -5.12 11.75
N ASP A 173 -4.45 -5.46 11.45
CA ASP A 173 -5.46 -4.51 10.99
C ASP A 173 -5.97 -3.66 12.16
N VAL A 174 -6.64 -2.56 11.86
CA VAL A 174 -7.21 -1.64 12.88
C VAL A 174 -8.24 -2.31 13.79
N ASP A 175 -8.81 -3.45 13.37
CA ASP A 175 -9.71 -4.26 14.17
C ASP A 175 -8.98 -5.33 15.02
N GLY A 176 -7.66 -5.29 15.04
CA GLY A 176 -6.79 -6.20 15.77
C GLY A 176 -6.57 -7.57 15.11
N ARG A 177 -7.10 -7.83 13.92
CA ARG A 177 -6.87 -9.09 13.22
C ARG A 177 -5.47 -9.12 12.60
N TYR A 178 -4.83 -10.27 12.61
CA TYR A 178 -3.55 -10.52 11.94
C TYR A 178 -3.44 -11.97 11.44
N LEU A 179 -2.59 -12.19 10.46
CA LEU A 179 -2.27 -13.52 9.96
C LEU A 179 -1.10 -14.11 10.76
N GLY A 180 -1.36 -15.18 11.50
CA GLY A 180 -0.34 -15.88 12.28
C GLY A 180 0.62 -16.70 11.43
N MET A 181 1.73 -17.13 12.03
CA MET A 181 2.71 -18.03 11.41
C MET A 181 2.11 -19.41 11.07
N ASP A 182 1.03 -19.79 11.72
CA ASP A 182 0.20 -20.98 11.42
C ASP A 182 -0.73 -20.81 10.23
N LYS A 183 -0.69 -19.64 9.56
CA LYS A 183 -1.54 -19.24 8.43
C LYS A 183 -3.03 -19.11 8.78
N LYS A 184 -3.33 -18.92 10.06
CA LYS A 184 -4.69 -18.64 10.55
C LYS A 184 -4.81 -17.19 10.95
N VAL A 185 -6.04 -16.68 10.83
CA VAL A 185 -6.36 -15.34 11.31
C VAL A 185 -6.57 -15.39 12.82
N HIS A 186 -5.85 -14.56 13.51
CA HIS A 186 -5.95 -14.33 14.95
C HIS A 186 -6.38 -12.90 15.23
N ARG A 187 -6.68 -12.62 16.49
CA ARG A 187 -6.95 -11.27 16.97
C ARG A 187 -6.00 -10.95 18.13
N ALA A 188 -5.34 -9.80 18.05
CA ALA A 188 -4.52 -9.32 19.15
C ALA A 188 -5.41 -8.96 20.36
N GLU A 189 -4.90 -9.25 21.56
CA GLU A 189 -5.52 -8.75 22.78
C GLU A 189 -5.45 -7.21 22.79
N PRO A 190 -6.50 -6.53 23.30
CA PRO A 190 -6.41 -5.08 23.49
C PRO A 190 -5.26 -4.76 24.44
N GLY A 191 -4.35 -3.90 24.00
CA GLY A 191 -3.23 -3.40 24.80
C GLY A 191 -3.66 -2.32 25.80
#